data_17c1eb1e7c898dd9a3a02e403c919390
#
_entry.id   17c1eb1e7c898dd9a3a02e403c919390
#
_cell.length_a   1.000
_cell.length_b   1.000
_cell.length_c   1.000
_cell.angle_alpha   90.00
_cell.angle_beta   90.00
_cell.angle_gamma   90.00
#
_symmetry.space_group_name_H-M   'P 1'
#
loop_
_entity.id
_entity.type
_entity.pdbx_description
1 polymer ?
#
loop_
_entity_poly.entity_id
_entity_poly.type
_entity_poly.pdbx_seq_one_letter_code
_entity_poly.pdbx_strand_id
1 'polypeptide(L)'
;MRSHSTRNWWLFPPQTREVQVDEKWGFVFQKEQACDPNDPLDRLRGDDWDHTAIDPESRLLLAFVPGKRDAANCLELIQQVHDRTSGRPDLLITSDAHAPYATAIKAVYGVEQPQPKRPGPGRPPKPKRVLPPDLCYATVCKKRKKGRVVEVTRALIFGTVLLLGAYLKRSLASTTVNTSFVERNNGTDRHQNSRKHRKTCGFSKDIVVHHAASYFIGYSYNFCWCVRTLRIPGEGGHWQQRTPAMAAGLTDHTWDLWEWLTFPAKPR
;
A
#
# COMPACT_ATOMS: atom_id res chain seq x y z
N MET A 1 -29.44 -24.65 1.04
CA MET A 1 -29.48 -23.18 1.06
C MET A 1 -28.35 -22.67 1.95
N ARG A 2 -27.19 -22.29 1.39
CA ARG A 2 -26.11 -21.67 2.16
C ARG A 2 -26.35 -20.17 2.15
N SER A 3 -26.54 -19.59 3.33
CA SER A 3 -26.70 -18.15 3.51
C SER A 3 -25.47 -17.43 2.95
N HIS A 4 -25.65 -16.70 1.86
CA HIS A 4 -24.63 -15.79 1.35
C HIS A 4 -24.52 -14.63 2.33
N SER A 5 -23.62 -14.78 3.30
CA SER A 5 -23.14 -13.68 4.10
C SER A 5 -22.57 -12.63 3.14
N THR A 6 -23.25 -11.49 3.01
CA THR A 6 -22.80 -10.32 2.26
C THR A 6 -21.57 -9.74 2.94
N ARG A 7 -20.41 -10.36 2.73
CA ARG A 7 -19.14 -9.83 3.19
C ARG A 7 -18.89 -8.51 2.45
N ASN A 8 -18.58 -7.46 3.19
CA ASN A 8 -18.14 -6.20 2.64
C ASN A 8 -16.80 -6.44 1.91
N TRP A 9 -16.80 -6.49 0.60
CA TRP A 9 -15.64 -6.73 -0.25
C TRP A 9 -14.51 -5.70 -0.07
N TRP A 10 -14.80 -4.59 0.58
CA TRP A 10 -13.88 -3.52 0.91
C TRP A 10 -13.18 -3.70 2.27
N LEU A 11 -13.61 -4.66 3.07
CA LEU A 11 -12.96 -5.05 4.31
C LEU A 11 -12.03 -6.22 4.02
N PHE A 12 -10.74 -5.93 3.96
CA PHE A 12 -9.72 -6.96 3.80
C PHE A 12 -9.75 -7.93 4.97
N PRO A 13 -9.36 -9.20 4.75
CA PRO A 13 -9.42 -10.18 5.81
C PRO A 13 -8.61 -9.70 7.03
N PRO A 14 -9.11 -9.89 8.24
CA PRO A 14 -8.45 -9.48 9.48
C PRO A 14 -7.11 -10.21 9.73
N GLN A 15 -6.64 -11.01 8.77
CA GLN A 15 -5.42 -11.81 8.87
C GLN A 15 -4.16 -11.10 8.34
N THR A 16 -4.28 -9.96 7.65
CA THR A 16 -3.11 -9.14 7.27
C THR A 16 -2.29 -8.82 8.52
N ARG A 17 -1.01 -9.16 8.51
CA ARG A 17 -0.07 -9.00 9.64
C ARG A 17 1.05 -8.03 9.32
N GLU A 18 1.38 -7.91 8.07
CA GLU A 18 2.43 -7.05 7.54
C GLU A 18 1.88 -6.23 6.37
N VAL A 19 2.30 -4.98 6.28
CA VAL A 19 1.97 -4.07 5.18
C VAL A 19 3.25 -3.41 4.71
N GLN A 20 3.55 -3.52 3.42
CA GLN A 20 4.64 -2.81 2.79
C GLN A 20 4.10 -1.66 1.96
N VAL A 21 4.66 -0.46 2.13
CA VAL A 21 4.26 0.74 1.39
C VAL A 21 5.43 1.34 0.62
N ASP A 22 5.15 1.87 -0.56
CA ASP A 22 6.13 2.49 -1.47
C ASP A 22 5.43 3.41 -2.46
N GLU A 23 6.18 4.33 -3.10
CA GLU A 23 5.67 5.20 -4.16
C GLU A 23 6.36 4.88 -5.49
N LYS A 24 5.55 4.75 -6.53
CA LYS A 24 6.03 4.52 -7.90
C LYS A 24 5.82 5.77 -8.76
N TRP A 25 6.91 6.33 -9.24
CA TRP A 25 6.88 7.48 -10.13
C TRP A 25 6.31 7.16 -11.50
N GLY A 26 5.49 8.07 -12.01
CA GLY A 26 5.01 8.21 -13.37
C GLY A 26 4.92 9.70 -13.75
N PHE A 27 4.31 10.01 -14.89
CA PHE A 27 4.01 11.37 -15.30
C PHE A 27 2.86 11.40 -16.29
N VAL A 28 2.22 12.55 -16.42
CA VAL A 28 1.14 12.82 -17.35
C VAL A 28 1.55 13.94 -18.29
N PHE A 29 1.43 13.71 -19.59
CA PHE A 29 1.77 14.60 -20.71
C PHE A 29 3.26 14.94 -20.79
N GLN A 30 3.84 15.55 -19.75
CA GLN A 30 5.24 15.91 -19.64
C GLN A 30 5.72 15.74 -18.20
N LYS A 31 7.03 15.77 -17.97
CA LYS A 31 7.59 15.73 -16.62
C LYS A 31 7.39 17.07 -15.92
N GLU A 32 7.33 17.06 -14.58
CA GLU A 32 7.15 18.24 -13.75
C GLU A 32 8.11 19.39 -14.11
N GLN A 33 9.36 19.07 -14.37
CA GLN A 33 10.39 20.08 -14.72
C GLN A 33 10.13 20.83 -16.05
N ALA A 34 9.22 20.33 -16.88
CA ALA A 34 8.83 20.95 -18.15
C ALA A 34 7.47 21.63 -18.07
N CYS A 35 6.81 21.61 -16.91
CA CYS A 35 5.54 22.29 -16.68
C CYS A 35 5.76 23.77 -16.38
N ASP A 36 4.89 24.63 -16.91
CA ASP A 36 4.81 26.06 -16.56
C ASP A 36 3.83 26.23 -15.39
N PRO A 37 4.26 26.70 -14.21
CA PRO A 37 3.37 26.93 -13.07
C PRO A 37 2.24 27.94 -13.35
N ASN A 38 2.41 28.79 -14.36
CA ASN A 38 1.44 29.81 -14.76
C ASN A 38 0.42 29.30 -15.79
N ASP A 39 0.67 28.17 -16.45
CA ASP A 39 -0.29 27.55 -17.37
C ASP A 39 -1.32 26.72 -16.58
N PRO A 40 -2.62 27.08 -16.60
CA PRO A 40 -3.66 26.30 -15.96
C PRO A 40 -3.73 24.83 -16.40
N LEU A 41 -3.35 24.52 -17.64
CA LEU A 41 -3.35 23.16 -18.17
C LEU A 41 -2.24 22.32 -17.55
N ASP A 42 -1.12 22.93 -17.19
CA ASP A 42 0.01 22.21 -16.59
C ASP A 42 -0.22 21.83 -15.14
N ARG A 43 -1.28 22.34 -14.48
CA ARG A 43 -1.73 21.86 -13.16
C ARG A 43 -2.23 20.41 -13.21
N LEU A 44 -2.70 19.95 -14.37
CA LEU A 44 -3.18 18.58 -14.61
C LEU A 44 -2.10 17.69 -15.26
N ARG A 45 -0.90 18.19 -15.38
CA ARG A 45 0.27 17.55 -16.01
C ARG A 45 1.40 17.39 -15.02
N GLY A 46 2.50 16.83 -15.47
CA GLY A 46 3.70 16.69 -14.66
C GLY A 46 3.80 15.33 -13.96
N ASP A 47 4.60 15.29 -12.93
CA ASP A 47 4.87 14.07 -12.17
C ASP A 47 3.64 13.62 -11.40
N ASP A 48 3.36 12.33 -11.51
CA ASP A 48 2.28 11.64 -10.79
C ASP A 48 2.85 10.37 -10.16
N TRP A 49 2.47 10.08 -8.93
CA TRP A 49 3.01 8.99 -8.14
C TRP A 49 1.90 8.05 -7.70
N ASP A 50 2.14 6.75 -7.81
CA ASP A 50 1.26 5.75 -7.24
C ASP A 50 1.74 5.37 -5.84
N HIS A 51 1.03 5.80 -4.83
CA HIS A 51 1.25 5.34 -3.46
C HIS A 51 0.58 3.98 -3.31
N THR A 52 1.34 2.98 -2.94
CA THR A 52 0.92 1.58 -2.96
C THR A 52 1.13 0.93 -1.60
N ALA A 53 0.15 0.21 -1.10
CA ALA A 53 0.25 -0.64 0.08
C ALA A 53 -0.11 -2.07 -0.28
N ILE A 54 0.75 -3.03 0.08
CA ILE A 54 0.57 -4.46 -0.23
C ILE A 54 0.72 -5.31 1.04
N ASP A 55 -0.08 -6.37 1.12
CA ASP A 55 0.17 -7.48 2.04
C ASP A 55 1.23 -8.41 1.42
N PRO A 56 2.42 -8.55 2.02
CA PRO A 56 3.47 -9.40 1.45
C PRO A 56 3.16 -10.90 1.53
N GLU A 57 2.27 -11.37 2.41
CA GLU A 57 1.92 -12.79 2.51
C GLU A 57 1.01 -13.22 1.36
N SER A 58 -0.06 -12.50 1.12
CA SER A 58 -1.01 -12.77 0.04
C SER A 58 -0.69 -12.07 -1.28
N ARG A 59 0.25 -11.13 -1.30
CA ARG A 59 0.53 -10.21 -2.42
C ARG A 59 -0.66 -9.30 -2.75
N LEU A 60 -1.63 -9.21 -1.86
CA LEU A 60 -2.84 -8.42 -2.06
C LEU A 60 -2.51 -6.93 -2.05
N LEU A 61 -2.89 -6.22 -3.09
CA LEU A 61 -2.88 -4.77 -3.12
C LEU A 61 -3.96 -4.27 -2.15
N LEU A 62 -3.53 -3.82 -0.97
CA LEU A 62 -4.42 -3.35 0.09
C LEU A 62 -4.97 -1.96 -0.22
N ALA A 63 -4.10 -1.04 -0.60
CA ALA A 63 -4.47 0.34 -0.87
C ALA A 63 -3.65 0.91 -2.02
N PHE A 64 -4.27 1.85 -2.74
CA PHE A 64 -3.65 2.48 -3.89
C PHE A 64 -4.18 3.91 -4.04
N VAL A 65 -3.27 4.89 -4.07
CA VAL A 65 -3.59 6.31 -4.19
C VAL A 65 -2.67 6.95 -5.24
N PRO A 66 -3.17 7.21 -6.46
CA PRO A 66 -2.42 7.97 -7.45
C PRO A 66 -2.51 9.47 -7.16
N GLY A 67 -1.43 10.20 -7.41
CA GLY A 67 -1.40 11.66 -7.23
C GLY A 67 0.00 12.22 -7.05
N LYS A 68 0.11 13.39 -6.45
CA LYS A 68 1.40 14.02 -6.17
C LYS A 68 2.10 13.30 -5.00
N ARG A 69 3.44 13.36 -4.96
CA ARG A 69 4.23 12.79 -3.85
C ARG A 69 4.22 13.75 -2.65
N ASP A 70 3.13 13.78 -1.94
CA ASP A 70 2.90 14.68 -0.82
C ASP A 70 2.38 13.97 0.44
N ALA A 71 2.27 14.72 1.52
CA ALA A 71 1.81 14.19 2.80
C ALA A 71 0.32 13.82 2.78
N ALA A 72 -0.50 14.47 1.93
CA ALA A 72 -1.92 14.21 1.86
C ALA A 72 -2.19 12.82 1.27
N ASN A 73 -1.50 12.45 0.18
CA ASN A 73 -1.63 11.14 -0.44
C ASN A 73 -1.03 10.03 0.44
N CYS A 74 0.04 10.30 1.19
CA CYS A 74 0.54 9.37 2.21
C CYS A 74 -0.49 9.14 3.33
N LEU A 75 -1.16 10.21 3.78
CA LEU A 75 -2.22 10.11 4.79
C LEU A 75 -3.40 9.29 4.28
N GLU A 76 -3.86 9.58 3.08
CA GLU A 76 -4.95 8.84 2.41
C GLU A 76 -4.61 7.35 2.26
N LEU A 77 -3.38 7.01 1.85
CA LEU A 77 -2.94 5.63 1.74
C LEU A 77 -3.01 4.90 3.08
N ILE A 78 -2.49 5.51 4.14
CA ILE A 78 -2.51 4.90 5.49
C ILE A 78 -3.94 4.83 6.04
N GLN A 79 -4.80 5.81 5.74
CA GLN A 79 -6.22 5.75 6.10
C GLN A 79 -6.92 4.56 5.42
N GLN A 80 -6.68 4.35 4.12
CA GLN A 80 -7.22 3.20 3.41
C GLN A 80 -6.70 1.86 3.98
N VAL A 81 -5.43 1.77 4.37
CA VAL A 81 -4.87 0.60 5.04
C VAL A 81 -5.59 0.34 6.36
N HIS A 82 -5.76 1.37 7.18
CA HIS A 82 -6.46 1.30 8.46
C HIS A 82 -7.90 0.79 8.29
N ASP A 83 -8.67 1.39 7.36
CA ASP A 83 -10.05 1.02 7.12
C ASP A 83 -10.18 -0.43 6.63
N ARG A 84 -9.29 -0.84 5.73
CA ARG A 84 -9.28 -2.18 5.14
C ARG A 84 -8.74 -3.27 6.06
N THR A 85 -8.02 -2.90 7.09
CA THR A 85 -7.62 -3.81 8.17
C THR A 85 -8.51 -3.71 9.41
N SER A 86 -9.69 -3.06 9.27
CA SER A 86 -10.66 -2.85 10.36
C SER A 86 -10.07 -2.12 11.57
N GLY A 87 -9.15 -1.19 11.32
CA GLY A 87 -8.50 -0.39 12.35
C GLY A 87 -7.54 -1.15 13.25
N ARG A 88 -7.19 -2.38 12.92
CA ARG A 88 -6.31 -3.22 13.73
C ARG A 88 -4.92 -2.59 13.86
N PRO A 89 -4.41 -2.42 15.08
CA PRO A 89 -3.08 -1.88 15.30
C PRO A 89 -1.97 -2.97 15.32
N ASP A 90 -2.34 -4.27 15.39
CA ASP A 90 -1.39 -5.39 15.49
C ASP A 90 -0.72 -5.71 14.13
N LEU A 91 -0.13 -4.68 13.54
CA LEU A 91 0.49 -4.69 12.22
C LEU A 91 1.96 -4.30 12.26
N LEU A 92 2.76 -4.96 11.42
CA LEU A 92 4.07 -4.47 11.02
C LEU A 92 3.92 -3.67 9.72
N ILE A 93 4.09 -2.35 9.77
CA ILE A 93 4.15 -1.50 8.58
C ILE A 93 5.62 -1.28 8.22
N THR A 94 5.97 -1.43 6.94
CA THR A 94 7.32 -1.18 6.44
C THR A 94 7.29 -0.27 5.22
N SER A 95 8.22 0.68 5.14
CA SER A 95 8.38 1.57 3.99
C SER A 95 9.85 1.83 3.68
N ASP A 96 10.10 2.59 2.61
CA ASP A 96 11.34 3.33 2.50
C ASP A 96 11.38 4.46 3.56
N ALA A 97 12.47 5.21 3.61
CA ALA A 97 12.65 6.30 4.60
C ALA A 97 11.89 7.60 4.23
N HIS A 98 10.76 7.53 3.52
CA HIS A 98 9.96 8.70 3.19
C HIS A 98 9.24 9.25 4.43
N ALA A 99 9.67 10.44 4.89
CA ALA A 99 9.26 11.02 6.17
C ALA A 99 7.74 11.18 6.39
N PRO A 100 6.90 11.52 5.38
CA PRO A 100 5.45 11.67 5.56
C PRO A 100 4.75 10.44 6.12
N TYR A 101 5.23 9.21 5.89
CA TYR A 101 4.60 8.01 6.43
C TYR A 101 4.58 7.96 7.95
N ALA A 102 5.66 8.36 8.62
CA ALA A 102 5.69 8.39 10.08
C ALA A 102 4.61 9.32 10.64
N THR A 103 4.42 10.48 10.00
CA THR A 103 3.38 11.44 10.36
C THR A 103 1.98 10.91 10.08
N ALA A 104 1.77 10.31 8.91
CA ALA A 104 0.51 9.71 8.51
C ALA A 104 0.09 8.56 9.45
N ILE A 105 1.00 7.63 9.76
CA ILE A 105 0.75 6.52 10.69
C ILE A 105 0.37 7.05 12.08
N LYS A 106 1.08 8.07 12.57
CA LYS A 106 0.75 8.69 13.85
C LYS A 106 -0.59 9.44 13.81
N ALA A 107 -0.96 10.02 12.68
CA ALA A 107 -2.24 10.70 12.51
C ALA A 107 -3.42 9.72 12.49
N VAL A 108 -3.28 8.57 11.84
CA VAL A 108 -4.36 7.60 11.64
C VAL A 108 -4.52 6.68 12.85
N TYR A 109 -3.43 6.07 13.32
CA TYR A 109 -3.47 5.08 14.41
C TYR A 109 -3.35 5.70 15.81
N GLY A 110 -2.92 6.95 15.91
CA GLY A 110 -2.71 7.59 17.21
C GLY A 110 -4.01 7.98 17.89
N VAL A 111 -4.13 7.62 19.17
CA VAL A 111 -5.25 7.99 20.04
C VAL A 111 -4.87 9.21 20.86
N GLU A 112 -5.76 10.19 20.93
CA GLU A 112 -5.55 11.38 21.76
C GLU A 112 -5.73 11.05 23.24
N GLN A 113 -4.68 11.25 24.01
CA GLN A 113 -4.70 11.11 25.47
C GLN A 113 -4.66 12.48 26.13
N PRO A 114 -5.64 12.80 27.02
CA PRO A 114 -5.58 14.00 27.83
C PRO A 114 -4.29 14.03 28.67
N GLN A 115 -3.65 15.19 28.73
CA GLN A 115 -2.51 15.38 29.62
C GLN A 115 -2.99 15.86 31.00
N PRO A 116 -2.39 15.40 32.10
CA PRO A 116 -2.71 15.88 33.41
C PRO A 116 -2.47 17.40 33.48
N LYS A 117 -3.39 18.13 34.08
CA LYS A 117 -3.23 19.58 34.31
C LYS A 117 -1.97 19.84 35.12
N ARG A 118 -1.13 20.74 34.64
CA ARG A 118 -0.02 21.23 35.45
C ARG A 118 -0.57 22.00 36.65
N PRO A 119 0.00 21.85 37.86
CA PRO A 119 -0.41 22.67 38.99
C PRO A 119 -0.08 24.14 38.69
N GLY A 120 -1.08 25.04 38.87
CA GLY A 120 -0.96 26.47 38.67
C GLY A 120 -1.89 27.05 37.58
N PRO A 121 -2.02 28.39 37.52
CA PRO A 121 -2.81 29.08 36.52
C PRO A 121 -2.15 28.95 35.15
N GLY A 122 -2.93 28.57 34.12
CA GLY A 122 -2.44 28.47 32.75
C GLY A 122 -3.36 27.68 31.87
N ARG A 123 -3.13 27.75 30.52
CA ARG A 123 -3.90 26.97 29.53
C ARG A 123 -3.63 25.47 29.73
N PRO A 124 -4.66 24.62 29.75
CA PRO A 124 -4.48 23.17 29.81
C PRO A 124 -3.53 22.68 28.69
N PRO A 125 -2.66 21.71 28.99
CA PRO A 125 -1.79 21.14 27.95
C PRO A 125 -2.63 20.51 26.84
N LYS A 126 -2.16 20.62 25.59
CA LYS A 126 -2.83 19.95 24.45
C LYS A 126 -2.77 18.43 24.64
N PRO A 127 -3.82 17.70 24.24
CA PRO A 127 -3.78 16.24 24.23
C PRO A 127 -2.56 15.73 23.49
N LYS A 128 -1.94 14.68 24.00
CA LYS A 128 -0.81 14.00 23.34
C LYS A 128 -1.37 12.83 22.53
N ARG A 129 -0.97 12.73 21.26
CA ARG A 129 -1.31 11.58 20.43
C ARG A 129 -0.34 10.44 20.71
N VAL A 130 -0.86 9.32 21.20
CA VAL A 130 -0.10 8.12 21.58
C VAL A 130 -0.49 6.98 20.65
N LEU A 131 0.50 6.28 20.12
CA LEU A 131 0.29 5.13 19.27
C LEU A 131 -0.09 3.88 20.09
N PRO A 132 -0.92 2.99 19.55
CA PRO A 132 -1.18 1.69 20.17
C PRO A 132 0.12 0.90 20.38
N PRO A 133 0.27 0.18 21.51
CA PRO A 133 1.49 -0.56 21.83
C PRO A 133 1.81 -1.69 20.86
N ASP A 134 0.77 -2.21 20.18
CA ASP A 134 0.89 -3.31 19.23
C ASP A 134 1.24 -2.85 17.80
N LEU A 135 1.30 -1.54 17.54
CA LEU A 135 1.70 -1.02 16.24
C LEU A 135 3.21 -0.99 16.10
N CYS A 136 3.71 -1.59 15.01
CA CYS A 136 5.13 -1.58 14.68
C CYS A 136 5.34 -0.93 13.30
N TYR A 137 6.23 0.06 13.25
CA TYR A 137 6.64 0.68 11.99
C TYR A 137 8.15 0.74 11.87
N ALA A 138 8.66 0.21 10.78
CA ALA A 138 10.09 0.18 10.47
C ALA A 138 10.36 0.65 9.04
N THR A 139 11.54 1.21 8.82
CA THR A 139 11.96 1.74 7.52
C THR A 139 13.19 1.04 6.99
N VAL A 140 13.31 1.00 5.65
CA VAL A 140 14.47 0.47 4.93
C VAL A 140 15.04 1.57 4.04
N CYS A 141 16.27 1.99 4.31
CA CYS A 141 17.00 2.93 3.46
C CYS A 141 18.05 2.16 2.65
N LYS A 142 18.02 2.28 1.33
CA LYS A 142 18.96 1.65 0.41
C LYS A 142 19.88 2.70 -0.21
N LYS A 143 21.12 2.74 0.21
CA LYS A 143 22.13 3.61 -0.40
C LYS A 143 22.67 2.97 -1.68
N ARG A 144 22.66 3.74 -2.76
CA ARG A 144 23.11 3.26 -4.07
C ARG A 144 24.37 4.02 -4.51
N LYS A 145 25.33 3.29 -5.09
CA LYS A 145 26.51 3.87 -5.75
C LYS A 145 26.63 3.24 -7.14
N LYS A 146 26.70 4.07 -8.17
CA LYS A 146 26.74 3.63 -9.58
C LYS A 146 25.61 2.60 -9.93
N GLY A 147 24.37 2.85 -9.44
CA GLY A 147 23.21 1.99 -9.69
C GLY A 147 23.12 0.71 -8.84
N ARG A 148 24.16 0.35 -8.08
CA ARG A 148 24.19 -0.83 -7.20
C ARG A 148 23.89 -0.43 -5.75
N VAL A 149 23.14 -1.26 -5.04
CA VAL A 149 22.91 -1.10 -3.59
C VAL A 149 24.23 -1.46 -2.89
N VAL A 150 24.78 -0.51 -2.14
CA VAL A 150 26.04 -0.67 -1.39
C VAL A 150 25.81 -0.79 0.11
N GLU A 151 24.68 -0.28 0.60
CA GLU A 151 24.33 -0.30 2.02
C GLU A 151 22.83 -0.39 2.18
N VAL A 152 22.37 -1.14 3.16
CA VAL A 152 20.94 -1.24 3.54
C VAL A 152 20.85 -0.99 5.03
N THR A 153 20.27 0.16 5.39
CA THR A 153 20.01 0.53 6.78
C THR A 153 18.54 0.29 7.11
N ARG A 154 18.30 -0.31 8.27
CA ARG A 154 16.95 -0.57 8.80
C ARG A 154 16.78 0.18 10.10
N ALA A 155 15.67 0.87 10.25
CA ALA A 155 15.38 1.64 11.46
C ALA A 155 13.96 1.30 11.97
N LEU A 156 13.84 1.06 13.26
CA LEU A 156 12.56 0.96 13.95
C LEU A 156 12.12 2.37 14.34
N ILE A 157 10.96 2.81 13.84
CA ILE A 157 10.44 4.15 14.08
C ILE A 157 9.39 4.13 15.20
N PHE A 158 8.48 3.13 15.18
CA PHE A 158 7.46 2.93 16.20
C PHE A 158 7.42 1.46 16.63
N GLY A 159 7.06 1.22 17.88
CA GLY A 159 7.06 -0.11 18.49
C GLY A 159 8.35 -0.39 19.27
N THR A 160 8.55 -1.65 19.64
CA THR A 160 9.73 -2.13 20.36
C THR A 160 10.50 -3.19 19.54
N VAL A 161 11.77 -3.38 19.83
CA VAL A 161 12.60 -4.40 19.17
C VAL A 161 12.03 -5.81 19.40
N LEU A 162 11.48 -6.06 20.60
CA LEU A 162 10.82 -7.32 20.92
C LEU A 162 9.58 -7.55 20.06
N LEU A 163 8.73 -6.52 19.91
CA LEU A 163 7.53 -6.56 19.07
C LEU A 163 7.89 -6.79 17.60
N LEU A 164 8.87 -6.06 17.09
CA LEU A 164 9.38 -6.26 15.73
C LEU A 164 9.86 -7.69 15.52
N GLY A 165 10.64 -8.22 16.45
CA GLY A 165 11.12 -9.61 16.40
C GLY A 165 9.98 -10.63 16.43
N ALA A 166 8.93 -10.39 17.21
CA ALA A 166 7.74 -11.25 17.25
C ALA A 166 6.97 -11.22 15.91
N TYR A 167 6.82 -10.04 15.31
CA TYR A 167 6.12 -9.91 14.01
C TYR A 167 6.91 -10.56 12.88
N LEU A 168 8.22 -10.39 12.81
CA LEU A 168 9.05 -11.05 11.81
C LEU A 168 9.04 -12.58 11.96
N LYS A 169 9.00 -13.11 13.19
CA LYS A 169 8.84 -14.55 13.43
C LYS A 169 7.47 -15.09 13.01
N ARG A 170 6.42 -14.28 13.11
CA ARG A 170 5.05 -14.62 12.68
C ARG A 170 4.83 -14.48 11.17
N SER A 171 5.61 -13.65 10.50
CA SER A 171 5.47 -13.41 9.06
C SER A 171 5.83 -14.66 8.26
N LEU A 172 4.97 -15.03 7.31
CA LEU A 172 5.21 -16.11 6.35
C LEU A 172 6.00 -15.62 5.12
N ALA A 173 6.18 -14.30 4.98
CA ALA A 173 6.82 -13.69 3.83
C ALA A 173 8.16 -13.05 4.15
N SER A 174 8.30 -12.41 5.31
CA SER A 174 9.44 -11.57 5.65
C SER A 174 10.20 -12.10 6.85
N THR A 175 11.48 -12.43 6.68
CA THR A 175 12.39 -12.77 7.78
C THR A 175 13.13 -11.56 8.34
N THR A 176 13.13 -10.47 7.61
CA THR A 176 13.76 -9.18 7.97
C THR A 176 12.90 -8.04 7.47
N VAL A 177 13.07 -6.86 8.07
CA VAL A 177 12.44 -5.62 7.58
C VAL A 177 12.89 -5.36 6.14
N ASN A 178 11.95 -5.31 5.20
CA ASN A 178 12.20 -5.12 3.78
C ASN A 178 10.99 -4.50 3.07
N THR A 179 11.21 -4.00 1.84
CA THR A 179 10.21 -3.44 0.92
C THR A 179 10.17 -4.19 -0.41
N SER A 180 10.72 -5.40 -0.46
CA SER A 180 10.93 -6.13 -1.71
C SER A 180 9.63 -6.55 -2.39
N PHE A 181 8.58 -6.79 -1.63
CA PHE A 181 7.30 -7.23 -2.19
C PHE A 181 6.54 -6.08 -2.84
N VAL A 182 6.49 -4.92 -2.20
CA VAL A 182 5.87 -3.73 -2.80
C VAL A 182 6.67 -3.24 -4.01
N GLU A 183 8.01 -3.26 -3.96
CA GLU A 183 8.87 -2.94 -5.10
C GLU A 183 8.63 -3.91 -6.28
N ARG A 184 8.47 -5.21 -5.98
CA ARG A 184 8.13 -6.21 -7.00
C ARG A 184 6.76 -5.96 -7.61
N ASN A 185 5.76 -5.62 -6.78
CA ASN A 185 4.42 -5.27 -7.24
C ASN A 185 4.45 -4.03 -8.13
N ASN A 186 5.21 -3.00 -7.77
CA ASN A 186 5.43 -1.81 -8.59
C ASN A 186 6.07 -2.15 -9.95
N GLY A 187 6.97 -3.13 -9.98
CA GLY A 187 7.51 -3.68 -11.22
C GLY A 187 6.46 -4.38 -12.07
N THR A 188 5.61 -5.20 -11.46
CA THR A 188 4.52 -5.92 -12.13
C THR A 188 3.51 -4.95 -12.74
N ASP A 189 3.08 -3.93 -11.98
CA ASP A 189 2.17 -2.91 -12.49
C ASP A 189 2.76 -2.17 -13.70
N ARG A 190 4.06 -1.84 -13.70
CA ARG A 190 4.69 -1.24 -14.87
C ARG A 190 4.66 -2.14 -16.11
N HIS A 191 4.72 -3.46 -15.95
CA HIS A 191 4.58 -4.39 -17.06
C HIS A 191 3.16 -4.48 -17.60
N GLN A 192 2.17 -4.39 -16.71
CA GLN A 192 0.75 -4.47 -17.08
C GLN A 192 0.20 -3.14 -17.61
N ASN A 193 0.76 -2.02 -17.15
CA ASN A 193 0.32 -0.68 -17.52
C ASN A 193 1.30 -0.06 -18.52
N SER A 194 0.98 -0.16 -19.81
CA SER A 194 1.81 0.42 -20.88
C SER A 194 2.06 1.93 -20.73
N ARG A 195 1.16 2.66 -20.06
CA ARG A 195 1.29 4.09 -19.79
C ARG A 195 2.40 4.42 -18.79
N LYS A 196 2.75 3.46 -17.91
CA LYS A 196 3.79 3.60 -16.86
C LYS A 196 5.06 2.84 -17.18
N HIS A 197 5.13 2.23 -18.36
CA HIS A 197 6.32 1.54 -18.83
C HIS A 197 7.47 2.54 -19.03
N ARG A 198 8.67 2.17 -18.63
CA ARG A 198 9.85 3.06 -18.80
C ARG A 198 10.14 3.26 -20.29
N LYS A 199 10.43 4.53 -20.67
CA LYS A 199 10.76 4.92 -22.05
C LYS A 199 9.66 4.54 -23.07
N THR A 200 8.40 4.57 -22.69
CA THR A 200 7.29 4.34 -23.61
C THR A 200 6.88 5.63 -24.31
N CYS A 201 6.47 5.53 -25.60
CA CYS A 201 5.73 6.58 -26.29
C CYS A 201 4.23 6.59 -25.90
N GLY A 202 3.75 5.53 -25.26
CA GLY A 202 2.36 5.35 -24.82
C GLY A 202 2.03 5.99 -23.47
N PHE A 203 2.85 6.93 -22.98
CA PHE A 203 2.59 7.60 -21.71
C PHE A 203 1.27 8.37 -21.70
N SER A 204 0.70 8.56 -20.51
CA SER A 204 -0.61 9.21 -20.33
C SER A 204 -0.60 10.67 -20.80
N LYS A 205 -1.67 11.07 -21.46
CA LYS A 205 -1.91 12.45 -21.92
C LYS A 205 -2.95 13.19 -21.07
N ASP A 206 -3.75 12.43 -20.32
CA ASP A 206 -4.86 12.91 -19.53
C ASP A 206 -4.78 12.30 -18.12
N ILE A 207 -4.96 13.12 -17.08
CA ILE A 207 -4.83 12.72 -15.68
C ILE A 207 -5.98 11.81 -15.23
N VAL A 208 -7.20 12.04 -15.71
CA VAL A 208 -8.37 11.25 -15.32
C VAL A 208 -8.23 9.84 -15.88
N VAL A 209 -7.84 9.73 -17.15
CA VAL A 209 -7.57 8.43 -17.80
C VAL A 209 -6.36 7.73 -17.14
N HIS A 210 -5.34 8.50 -16.73
CA HIS A 210 -4.18 7.97 -16.03
C HIS A 210 -4.57 7.31 -14.70
N HIS A 211 -5.32 8.02 -13.87
CA HIS A 211 -5.78 7.51 -12.58
C HIS A 211 -6.78 6.36 -12.76
N ALA A 212 -7.73 6.46 -13.67
CA ALA A 212 -8.69 5.39 -13.95
C ALA A 212 -8.00 4.09 -14.38
N ALA A 213 -7.03 4.18 -15.31
CA ALA A 213 -6.24 3.02 -15.74
C ALA A 213 -5.40 2.44 -14.59
N SER A 214 -4.86 3.30 -13.73
CA SER A 214 -4.07 2.87 -12.57
C SER A 214 -4.91 2.11 -11.55
N TYR A 215 -6.10 2.61 -11.22
CA TYR A 215 -7.05 1.90 -10.35
C TYR A 215 -7.52 0.59 -10.97
N PHE A 216 -7.88 0.61 -12.25
CA PHE A 216 -8.34 -0.58 -12.96
C PHE A 216 -7.29 -1.68 -12.94
N ILE A 217 -6.05 -1.39 -13.34
CA ILE A 217 -4.97 -2.37 -13.39
C ILE A 217 -4.57 -2.81 -11.99
N GLY A 218 -4.41 -1.88 -11.07
CA GLY A 218 -4.01 -2.18 -9.69
C GLY A 218 -4.97 -3.14 -8.99
N TYR A 219 -6.28 -2.89 -9.06
CA TYR A 219 -7.24 -3.74 -8.37
C TYR A 219 -7.65 -5.00 -9.15
N SER A 220 -7.69 -4.97 -10.50
CA SER A 220 -7.89 -6.20 -11.29
C SER A 220 -6.76 -7.22 -11.07
N TYR A 221 -5.54 -6.77 -10.78
CA TYR A 221 -4.44 -7.63 -10.39
C TYR A 221 -4.80 -8.56 -9.22
N ASN A 222 -5.54 -8.06 -8.23
CA ASN A 222 -5.91 -8.86 -7.07
C ASN A 222 -6.77 -10.07 -7.42
N PHE A 223 -7.65 -9.96 -8.41
CA PHE A 223 -8.68 -10.96 -8.70
C PHE A 223 -8.42 -11.74 -9.99
N CYS A 224 -7.84 -11.07 -11.00
CA CYS A 224 -7.72 -11.63 -12.34
C CYS A 224 -6.31 -12.14 -12.66
N TRP A 225 -5.32 -11.88 -11.79
CA TRP A 225 -3.94 -12.21 -12.10
C TRP A 225 -3.34 -13.23 -11.15
N CYS A 226 -2.99 -14.42 -11.67
CA CYS A 226 -2.33 -15.44 -10.88
C CYS A 226 -0.86 -15.10 -10.62
N VAL A 227 -0.44 -15.20 -9.37
CA VAL A 227 0.94 -14.94 -8.96
C VAL A 227 1.66 -16.27 -8.70
N ARG A 228 2.71 -16.53 -9.47
CA ARG A 228 3.44 -17.81 -9.43
C ARG A 228 3.88 -18.24 -8.02
N THR A 229 4.26 -17.29 -7.17
CA THR A 229 4.70 -17.59 -5.80
C THR A 229 3.57 -17.93 -4.82
N LEU A 230 2.32 -17.73 -5.22
CA LEU A 230 1.12 -18.05 -4.43
C LEU A 230 0.51 -19.41 -4.76
N ARG A 231 1.05 -20.12 -5.75
CA ARG A 231 0.57 -21.47 -6.12
C ARG A 231 0.70 -22.43 -4.96
N ILE A 232 -0.23 -23.37 -4.87
CA ILE A 232 -0.23 -24.47 -3.90
C ILE A 232 -0.22 -25.83 -4.61
N PRO A 233 0.20 -26.90 -3.95
CA PRO A 233 0.01 -28.25 -4.48
C PRO A 233 -1.48 -28.52 -4.70
N GLY A 234 -1.84 -28.98 -5.89
CA GLY A 234 -3.17 -29.43 -6.25
C GLY A 234 -3.23 -30.93 -6.41
N GLU A 235 -4.38 -31.44 -6.81
CA GLU A 235 -4.60 -32.86 -7.07
C GLU A 235 -3.75 -33.35 -8.25
N GLY A 236 -3.32 -34.62 -8.20
CA GLY A 236 -2.56 -35.25 -9.27
C GLY A 236 -1.15 -34.69 -9.50
N GLY A 237 -0.56 -34.00 -8.52
CA GLY A 237 0.80 -33.45 -8.62
C GLY A 237 0.90 -32.16 -9.43
N HIS A 238 -0.21 -31.58 -9.87
CA HIS A 238 -0.26 -30.31 -10.57
C HIS A 238 -0.28 -29.12 -9.60
N TRP A 239 0.26 -27.98 -10.02
CA TRP A 239 0.22 -26.76 -9.24
C TRP A 239 -1.09 -25.99 -9.48
N GLN A 240 -1.87 -25.77 -8.44
CA GLN A 240 -3.00 -24.86 -8.47
C GLN A 240 -2.51 -23.42 -8.42
N GLN A 241 -2.79 -22.65 -9.49
CA GLN A 241 -2.49 -21.22 -9.55
C GLN A 241 -3.46 -20.44 -8.66
N ARG A 242 -2.98 -19.36 -8.02
CA ARG A 242 -3.83 -18.51 -7.21
C ARG A 242 -3.56 -17.03 -7.47
N THR A 243 -4.64 -16.25 -7.42
CA THR A 243 -4.58 -14.79 -7.38
C THR A 243 -4.30 -14.30 -5.96
N PRO A 244 -3.88 -13.04 -5.75
CA PRO A 244 -3.78 -12.44 -4.43
C PRO A 244 -5.08 -12.53 -3.62
N ALA A 245 -6.23 -12.30 -4.25
CA ALA A 245 -7.53 -12.40 -3.60
C ALA A 245 -7.85 -13.82 -3.14
N MET A 246 -7.50 -14.85 -3.94
CA MET A 246 -7.60 -16.26 -3.53
C MET A 246 -6.67 -16.56 -2.35
N ALA A 247 -5.45 -16.06 -2.37
CA ALA A 247 -4.50 -16.27 -1.28
C ALA A 247 -4.94 -15.58 0.02
N ALA A 248 -5.63 -14.46 -0.09
CA ALA A 248 -6.22 -13.74 1.02
C ALA A 248 -7.59 -14.28 1.48
N GLY A 249 -8.14 -15.31 0.80
CA GLY A 249 -9.44 -15.91 1.13
C GLY A 249 -10.66 -15.05 0.75
N LEU A 250 -10.48 -14.11 -0.18
CA LEU A 250 -11.57 -13.21 -0.65
C LEU A 250 -12.41 -13.85 -1.75
N THR A 251 -11.84 -14.77 -2.52
CA THR A 251 -12.50 -15.55 -3.57
C THR A 251 -11.91 -16.96 -3.63
N ASP A 252 -12.62 -17.89 -4.24
CA ASP A 252 -12.22 -19.28 -4.42
C ASP A 252 -11.68 -19.58 -5.84
N HIS A 253 -11.81 -18.63 -6.77
CA HIS A 253 -11.38 -18.78 -8.15
C HIS A 253 -10.75 -17.52 -8.73
N THR A 254 -10.13 -17.65 -9.90
CA THR A 254 -9.61 -16.53 -10.68
C THR A 254 -10.76 -15.90 -11.46
N TRP A 255 -10.97 -14.61 -11.26
CA TRP A 255 -12.01 -13.85 -11.97
C TRP A 255 -11.55 -13.56 -13.41
N ASP A 256 -12.49 -13.57 -14.34
CA ASP A 256 -12.28 -12.94 -15.63
C ASP A 256 -12.56 -11.42 -15.56
N LEU A 257 -12.21 -10.69 -16.62
CA LEU A 257 -12.42 -9.25 -16.66
C LEU A 257 -13.91 -8.86 -16.68
N TRP A 258 -14.77 -9.70 -17.21
CA TRP A 258 -16.20 -9.44 -17.23
C TRP A 258 -16.79 -9.55 -15.82
N GLU A 259 -16.44 -10.58 -15.10
CA GLU A 259 -16.82 -10.76 -13.69
C GLU A 259 -16.33 -9.59 -12.84
N TRP A 260 -15.06 -9.18 -13.03
CA TRP A 260 -14.48 -8.02 -12.35
C TRP A 260 -15.26 -6.72 -12.62
N LEU A 261 -15.63 -6.45 -13.87
CA LEU A 261 -16.34 -5.23 -14.29
C LEU A 261 -17.81 -5.21 -13.87
N THR A 262 -18.45 -6.38 -13.82
CA THR A 262 -19.88 -6.50 -13.52
C THR A 262 -20.17 -6.79 -12.06
N PHE A 263 -19.12 -7.04 -11.26
CA PHE A 263 -19.30 -7.27 -9.83
C PHE A 263 -19.91 -6.03 -9.17
N PRO A 264 -21.06 -6.17 -8.48
CA PRO A 264 -21.78 -5.03 -7.93
C PRO A 264 -20.96 -4.36 -6.82
N ALA A 265 -20.43 -3.18 -7.09
CA ALA A 265 -19.87 -2.31 -6.07
C ALA A 265 -21.02 -1.77 -5.21
N LYS A 266 -20.98 -1.97 -3.89
CA LYS A 266 -21.93 -1.30 -3.01
C LYS A 266 -21.70 0.21 -3.11
N PRO A 267 -22.73 1.02 -3.34
CA PRO A 267 -22.61 2.46 -3.26
C PRO A 267 -22.12 2.83 -1.84
N ARG A 268 -21.25 3.82 -1.78
CA ARG A 268 -20.77 4.42 -0.51
C ARG A 268 -21.89 5.13 0.20
#